data_9e53975bcca7df0dca4f17b6a304ef83
#
_entry.id   9e53975bcca7df0dca4f17b6a304ef83
#
_cell.length_a   1.000
_cell.length_b   1.000
_cell.length_c   1.000
_cell.angle_alpha   90.00
_cell.angle_beta   90.00
_cell.angle_gamma   90.00
#
_symmetry.space_group_name_H-M   'P 1'
#
loop_
_entity.id
_entity.type
_entity.pdbx_description
1 polymer ?
#
loop_
_entity_poly.entity_id
_entity_poly.type
_entity_poly.pdbx_seq_one_letter_code
_entity_poly.pdbx_strand_id
1 'polypeptide(L)'
;ERLSASGLSDECRHQLTNELYGLLDRIDWLITTLLKISKLDAGTVQFNKETVSMETLINKSCAPLLIPMELRGQELIIRAEGNFYGDPAWTSEAVGNIVKNCMEHTPDGGKIEIEAAENALYSEIIIKDNGTGISPEDLPHIFERFYKGKDFDGKSFGIGLALSRMIIAGQKGTVKAENRKNAGAMFTLRFYKGTV
;
A
#
# COMPACT_ATOMS: atom_id res chain seq x y z
N GLU A 1 -8.72 -16.54 28.28
CA GLU A 1 -8.21 -17.50 29.31
C GLU A 1 -6.86 -17.08 29.89
N ARG A 2 -5.88 -16.57 29.10
CA ARG A 2 -4.56 -16.15 29.62
C ARG A 2 -4.58 -14.89 30.50
N LEU A 3 -5.55 -13.98 30.30
CA LEU A 3 -5.67 -12.73 31.06
C LEU A 3 -6.34 -12.91 32.46
N SER A 4 -7.03 -14.04 32.67
CA SER A 4 -7.74 -14.34 33.94
C SER A 4 -6.94 -15.19 34.92
N ALA A 5 -5.70 -15.59 34.57
CA ALA A 5 -4.85 -16.35 35.47
C ALA A 5 -4.33 -15.46 36.62
N SER A 6 -4.74 -15.76 37.84
CA SER A 6 -4.20 -15.16 39.07
C SER A 6 -2.74 -15.55 39.21
N GLY A 7 -1.82 -14.66 38.79
CA GLY A 7 -0.37 -14.89 38.86
C GLY A 7 0.47 -14.27 37.78
N LEU A 8 -0.13 -13.57 36.80
CA LEU A 8 0.63 -12.84 35.78
C LEU A 8 1.27 -11.58 36.38
N SER A 9 2.58 -11.37 36.10
CA SER A 9 3.24 -10.11 36.41
C SER A 9 2.54 -8.95 35.66
N ASP A 10 2.60 -7.74 36.21
CA ASP A 10 2.02 -6.57 35.54
C ASP A 10 2.59 -6.37 34.14
N GLU A 11 3.87 -6.66 33.96
CA GLU A 11 4.57 -6.59 32.69
C GLU A 11 4.01 -7.57 31.64
N CYS A 12 3.73 -8.81 32.03
CA CYS A 12 3.10 -9.81 31.19
C CYS A 12 1.65 -9.41 30.82
N ARG A 13 0.93 -8.80 31.76
CA ARG A 13 -0.42 -8.29 31.53
C ARG A 13 -0.43 -7.15 30.52
N HIS A 14 0.51 -6.20 30.64
CA HIS A 14 0.67 -5.11 29.68
C HIS A 14 1.04 -5.64 28.28
N GLN A 15 1.94 -6.60 28.18
CA GLN A 15 2.30 -7.22 26.91
C GLN A 15 1.10 -7.90 26.23
N LEU A 16 0.36 -8.74 26.96
CA LEU A 16 -0.84 -9.41 26.44
C LEU A 16 -1.94 -8.41 26.03
N THR A 17 -2.08 -7.32 26.77
CA THR A 17 -3.02 -6.25 26.44
C THR A 17 -2.63 -5.56 25.13
N ASN A 18 -1.36 -5.23 24.93
CA ASN A 18 -0.87 -4.62 23.69
C ASN A 18 -1.00 -5.58 22.49
N GLU A 19 -0.75 -6.87 22.67
CA GLU A 19 -0.99 -7.89 21.64
C GLU A 19 -2.46 -7.98 21.26
N LEU A 20 -3.36 -7.91 22.26
CA LEU A 20 -4.81 -7.91 22.03
C LEU A 20 -5.26 -6.68 21.22
N TYR A 21 -4.81 -5.48 21.60
CA TYR A 21 -5.11 -4.26 20.84
C TYR A 21 -4.59 -4.37 19.40
N GLY A 22 -3.37 -4.85 19.19
CA GLY A 22 -2.85 -5.07 17.84
C GLY A 22 -3.67 -6.06 17.01
N LEU A 23 -4.24 -7.10 17.62
CA LEU A 23 -5.16 -8.02 16.96
C LEU A 23 -6.50 -7.36 16.62
N LEU A 24 -7.05 -6.54 17.52
CA LEU A 24 -8.29 -5.79 17.26
C LEU A 24 -8.11 -4.80 16.12
N ASP A 25 -7.04 -4.05 16.09
CA ASP A 25 -6.71 -3.11 14.99
C ASP A 25 -6.61 -3.84 13.64
N ARG A 26 -6.00 -5.03 13.64
CA ARG A 26 -5.90 -5.86 12.43
C ARG A 26 -7.26 -6.36 11.96
N ILE A 27 -8.16 -6.74 12.88
CA ILE A 27 -9.52 -7.17 12.55
C ILE A 27 -10.33 -6.00 11.99
N ASP A 28 -10.28 -4.83 12.63
CA ASP A 28 -10.95 -3.61 12.16
C ASP A 28 -10.48 -3.20 10.76
N TRP A 29 -9.17 -3.19 10.54
CA TRP A 29 -8.60 -2.94 9.22
C TRP A 29 -9.10 -3.96 8.18
N LEU A 30 -9.16 -5.25 8.53
CA LEU A 30 -9.64 -6.30 7.63
C LEU A 30 -11.10 -6.09 7.25
N ILE A 31 -11.98 -5.85 8.25
CA ILE A 31 -13.41 -5.62 8.02
C ILE A 31 -13.61 -4.38 7.13
N THR A 32 -12.94 -3.28 7.47
CA THR A 32 -13.01 -2.03 6.70
C THR A 32 -12.56 -2.24 5.26
N THR A 33 -11.47 -2.97 5.05
CA THR A 33 -10.93 -3.27 3.71
C THR A 33 -11.89 -4.15 2.91
N LEU A 34 -12.48 -5.19 3.54
CA LEU A 34 -13.46 -6.05 2.86
C LEU A 34 -14.73 -5.29 2.47
N LEU A 35 -15.20 -4.37 3.32
CA LEU A 35 -16.33 -3.49 2.99
C LEU A 35 -16.01 -2.57 1.81
N LYS A 36 -14.79 -2.02 1.73
CA LYS A 36 -14.34 -1.22 0.57
C LYS A 36 -14.29 -2.05 -0.71
N ILE A 37 -13.72 -3.25 -0.65
CA ILE A 37 -13.69 -4.20 -1.76
C ILE A 37 -15.11 -4.51 -2.23
N SER A 38 -16.02 -4.84 -1.31
CA SER A 38 -17.42 -5.13 -1.65
C SER A 38 -18.11 -3.96 -2.35
N LYS A 39 -17.90 -2.71 -1.89
CA LYS A 39 -18.46 -1.51 -2.53
C LYS A 39 -17.87 -1.28 -3.93
N LEU A 40 -16.57 -1.52 -4.11
CA LEU A 40 -15.91 -1.40 -5.43
C LEU A 40 -16.43 -2.48 -6.41
N ASP A 41 -16.61 -3.72 -5.96
CA ASP A 41 -17.19 -4.81 -6.76
C ASP A 41 -18.61 -4.53 -7.19
N ALA A 42 -19.42 -4.00 -6.28
CA ALA A 42 -20.81 -3.64 -6.58
C ALA A 42 -20.92 -2.40 -7.49
N GLY A 43 -19.79 -1.72 -7.82
CA GLY A 43 -19.80 -0.50 -8.59
C GLY A 43 -20.53 0.67 -7.93
N THR A 44 -20.72 0.61 -6.60
CA THR A 44 -21.47 1.62 -5.84
C THR A 44 -20.60 2.78 -5.35
N VAL A 45 -19.27 2.69 -5.53
CA VAL A 45 -18.35 3.77 -5.15
C VAL A 45 -18.47 4.93 -6.12
N GLN A 46 -18.82 6.09 -5.59
CA GLN A 46 -18.74 7.35 -6.30
C GLN A 46 -17.41 8.02 -5.96
N PHE A 47 -16.51 8.07 -6.94
CA PHE A 47 -15.21 8.74 -6.78
C PHE A 47 -15.40 10.26 -6.83
N ASN A 48 -14.99 10.93 -5.76
CA ASN A 48 -15.00 12.39 -5.68
C ASN A 48 -13.71 12.94 -6.31
N LYS A 49 -13.76 13.15 -7.64
CA LYS A 49 -12.58 13.55 -8.41
C LYS A 49 -12.31 15.04 -8.29
N GLU A 50 -11.08 15.35 -7.96
CA GLU A 50 -10.56 16.72 -7.90
C GLU A 50 -9.12 16.78 -8.41
N THR A 51 -8.63 17.99 -8.68
CA THR A 51 -7.23 18.21 -9.05
C THR A 51 -6.42 18.54 -7.82
N VAL A 52 -5.38 17.76 -7.56
CA VAL A 52 -4.42 17.99 -6.46
C VAL A 52 -3.01 17.90 -7.00
N SER A 53 -2.03 18.53 -6.32
CA SER A 53 -0.64 18.34 -6.70
C SER A 53 -0.19 16.90 -6.42
N MET A 54 0.65 16.35 -7.29
CA MET A 54 1.26 15.03 -7.10
C MET A 54 2.03 14.96 -5.79
N GLU A 55 2.74 16.02 -5.45
CA GLU A 55 3.50 16.10 -4.20
C GLU A 55 2.59 15.96 -2.97
N THR A 56 1.47 16.68 -2.94
CA THR A 56 0.49 16.58 -1.84
C THR A 56 -0.10 15.18 -1.73
N LEU A 57 -0.46 14.57 -2.85
CA LEU A 57 -1.01 13.22 -2.91
C LEU A 57 -0.01 12.20 -2.35
N ILE A 58 1.24 12.21 -2.83
CA ILE A 58 2.28 11.27 -2.42
C ILE A 58 2.65 11.45 -0.95
N ASN A 59 2.86 12.67 -0.50
CA ASN A 59 3.17 12.97 0.90
C ASN A 59 2.06 12.46 1.84
N LYS A 60 0.79 12.69 1.50
CA LYS A 60 -0.37 12.18 2.25
C LYS A 60 -0.38 10.64 2.29
N SER A 61 -0.05 9.99 1.18
CA SER A 61 -0.01 8.52 1.08
C SER A 61 1.09 7.90 1.94
N CYS A 62 2.24 8.57 2.04
CA CYS A 62 3.41 8.08 2.77
C CYS A 62 3.41 8.45 4.26
N ALA A 63 2.67 9.48 4.67
CA ALA A 63 2.70 10.01 6.04
C ALA A 63 2.55 8.94 7.15
N PRO A 64 1.64 7.93 7.04
CA PRO A 64 1.51 6.90 8.07
C PRO A 64 2.70 5.93 8.13
N LEU A 65 3.55 5.90 7.10
CA LEU A 65 4.65 4.95 6.95
C LEU A 65 6.01 5.55 7.35
N LEU A 66 6.10 6.87 7.56
CA LEU A 66 7.37 7.55 7.85
C LEU A 66 8.03 7.02 9.13
N ILE A 67 7.27 6.92 10.23
CA ILE A 67 7.80 6.41 11.50
C ILE A 67 8.22 4.93 11.38
N PRO A 68 7.39 4.02 10.82
CA PRO A 68 7.83 2.65 10.57
C PRO A 68 9.10 2.53 9.71
N MET A 69 9.24 3.36 8.67
CA MET A 69 10.44 3.38 7.83
C MET A 69 11.68 3.89 8.61
N GLU A 70 11.51 4.95 9.38
CA GLU A 70 12.59 5.51 10.22
C GLU A 70 13.11 4.48 11.24
N LEU A 71 12.20 3.73 11.90
CA LEU A 71 12.57 2.68 12.85
C LEU A 71 13.35 1.53 12.19
N ARG A 72 13.18 1.33 10.89
CA ARG A 72 13.92 0.35 10.08
C ARG A 72 15.14 0.96 9.37
N GLY A 73 15.42 2.24 9.59
CA GLY A 73 16.49 2.97 8.91
C GLY A 73 16.33 3.04 7.40
N GLN A 74 15.10 2.84 6.87
CA GLN A 74 14.83 2.86 5.44
C GLN A 74 14.75 4.30 4.92
N GLU A 75 15.35 4.54 3.75
CA GLU A 75 15.32 5.83 3.07
C GLU A 75 14.11 5.93 2.14
N LEU A 76 13.31 7.00 2.26
CA LEU A 76 12.23 7.34 1.34
C LEU A 76 12.60 8.56 0.52
N ILE A 77 12.66 8.42 -0.82
CA ILE A 77 12.94 9.51 -1.74
C ILE A 77 11.71 9.78 -2.59
N ILE A 78 11.22 11.01 -2.55
CA ILE A 78 10.06 11.46 -3.33
C ILE A 78 10.49 12.52 -4.34
N ARG A 79 10.14 12.30 -5.61
CA ARG A 79 10.24 13.27 -6.71
C ARG A 79 8.88 13.33 -7.38
N ALA A 80 8.13 14.37 -7.13
CA ALA A 80 6.76 14.50 -7.61
C ALA A 80 6.55 15.87 -8.25
N GLU A 81 6.09 15.88 -9.50
CA GLU A 81 5.83 17.08 -10.29
C GLU A 81 4.48 16.98 -11.00
N GLY A 82 3.82 18.14 -11.18
CA GLY A 82 2.53 18.23 -11.87
C GLY A 82 1.34 17.92 -10.97
N ASN A 83 0.20 17.66 -11.61
CA ASN A 83 -1.07 17.45 -10.95
C ASN A 83 -1.64 16.06 -11.22
N PHE A 84 -2.47 15.61 -10.31
CA PHE A 84 -3.28 14.41 -10.40
C PHE A 84 -4.74 14.82 -10.46
N TYR A 85 -5.51 14.24 -11.38
CA TYR A 85 -6.97 14.36 -11.43
C TYR A 85 -7.63 13.00 -11.14
N GLY A 86 -8.30 12.91 -10.03
CA GLY A 86 -8.96 11.70 -9.54
C GLY A 86 -9.44 11.89 -8.10
N ASP A 87 -9.79 10.81 -7.43
CA ASP A 87 -10.17 10.86 -6.02
C ASP A 87 -8.91 10.74 -5.15
N PRO A 88 -8.49 11.82 -4.45
CA PRO A 88 -7.23 11.81 -3.69
C PRO A 88 -7.28 10.87 -2.48
N ALA A 89 -8.45 10.67 -1.86
CA ALA A 89 -8.57 9.82 -0.68
C ALA A 89 -8.38 8.35 -1.06
N TRP A 90 -9.10 7.87 -2.06
CA TRP A 90 -8.94 6.51 -2.56
C TRP A 90 -7.56 6.28 -3.18
N THR A 91 -7.04 7.25 -3.93
CA THR A 91 -5.72 7.11 -4.55
C THR A 91 -4.60 7.11 -3.51
N SER A 92 -4.68 7.95 -2.45
CA SER A 92 -3.73 7.90 -1.34
C SER A 92 -3.72 6.54 -0.66
N GLU A 93 -4.87 5.90 -0.49
CA GLU A 93 -4.95 4.55 0.06
C GLU A 93 -4.29 3.51 -0.86
N ALA A 94 -4.56 3.59 -2.16
CA ALA A 94 -3.94 2.68 -3.13
C ALA A 94 -2.41 2.81 -3.16
N VAL A 95 -1.90 4.04 -3.21
CA VAL A 95 -0.46 4.34 -3.16
C VAL A 95 0.13 3.89 -1.83
N GLY A 96 -0.50 4.22 -0.70
CA GLY A 96 -0.05 3.82 0.63
C GLY A 96 0.07 2.31 0.81
N ASN A 97 -0.87 1.52 0.28
CA ASN A 97 -0.81 0.05 0.31
C ASN A 97 0.38 -0.49 -0.51
N ILE A 98 0.68 0.11 -1.67
CA ILE A 98 1.84 -0.29 -2.48
C ILE A 98 3.15 0.09 -1.80
N VAL A 99 3.25 1.33 -1.27
CA VAL A 99 4.44 1.78 -0.53
C VAL A 99 4.67 0.93 0.72
N LYS A 100 3.60 0.57 1.45
CA LYS A 100 3.68 -0.35 2.59
C LYS A 100 4.22 -1.72 2.17
N ASN A 101 3.75 -2.26 1.04
CA ASN A 101 4.29 -3.52 0.50
C ASN A 101 5.78 -3.40 0.18
N CYS A 102 6.22 -2.33 -0.50
CA CYS A 102 7.64 -2.06 -0.73
C CYS A 102 8.42 -1.99 0.58
N MET A 103 7.92 -1.27 1.60
CA MET A 103 8.55 -1.15 2.92
C MET A 103 8.73 -2.52 3.60
N GLU A 104 7.72 -3.38 3.54
CA GLU A 104 7.73 -4.71 4.16
C GLU A 104 8.77 -5.64 3.50
N HIS A 105 8.96 -5.55 2.17
CA HIS A 105 9.89 -6.37 1.40
C HIS A 105 11.28 -5.73 1.18
N THR A 106 11.48 -4.53 1.66
CA THR A 106 12.78 -3.85 1.68
C THR A 106 13.51 -4.16 2.99
N PRO A 107 14.80 -4.56 2.96
CA PRO A 107 15.56 -4.80 4.18
C PRO A 107 15.76 -3.51 5.00
N ASP A 108 16.13 -3.66 6.26
CA ASP A 108 16.52 -2.55 7.09
C ASP A 108 17.71 -1.79 6.48
N GLY A 109 17.67 -0.46 6.52
CA GLY A 109 18.63 0.40 5.82
C GLY A 109 18.43 0.46 4.29
N GLY A 110 17.40 -0.17 3.77
CA GLY A 110 17.10 -0.15 2.33
C GLY A 110 16.44 1.15 1.86
N LYS A 111 16.03 1.18 0.60
CA LYS A 111 15.58 2.40 -0.07
C LYS A 111 14.31 2.20 -0.87
N ILE A 112 13.39 3.19 -0.76
CA ILE A 112 12.16 3.28 -1.54
C ILE A 112 12.17 4.63 -2.28
N GLU A 113 11.95 4.59 -3.58
CA GLU A 113 11.93 5.77 -4.44
C GLU A 113 10.54 5.90 -5.07
N ILE A 114 9.97 7.10 -5.02
CA ILE A 114 8.70 7.43 -5.65
C ILE A 114 8.94 8.56 -6.65
N GLU A 115 8.64 8.31 -7.90
CA GLU A 115 8.65 9.29 -8.97
C GLU A 115 7.21 9.49 -9.44
N ALA A 116 6.74 10.73 -9.48
CA ALA A 116 5.41 11.05 -9.97
C ALA A 116 5.47 12.22 -10.94
N ALA A 117 4.83 12.07 -12.09
CA ALA A 117 4.85 13.07 -13.14
C ALA A 117 3.52 13.09 -13.90
N GLU A 118 3.23 14.24 -14.49
CA GLU A 118 2.08 14.46 -15.34
C GLU A 118 2.53 14.77 -16.78
N ASN A 119 1.83 14.18 -17.74
CA ASN A 119 1.97 14.54 -19.14
C ASN A 119 0.60 14.80 -19.79
N ALA A 120 0.57 15.02 -21.10
CA ALA A 120 -0.68 15.31 -21.82
C ALA A 120 -1.69 14.15 -21.82
N LEU A 121 -1.25 12.88 -21.63
CA LEU A 121 -2.08 11.69 -21.79
C LEU A 121 -2.48 11.07 -20.45
N TYR A 122 -1.60 11.12 -19.45
CA TYR A 122 -1.82 10.49 -18.14
C TYR A 122 -0.99 11.17 -17.05
N SER A 123 -1.40 10.93 -15.83
CA SER A 123 -0.59 11.10 -14.63
C SER A 123 0.00 9.75 -14.24
N GLU A 124 1.31 9.68 -13.96
CA GLU A 124 2.04 8.45 -13.65
C GLU A 124 2.69 8.54 -12.28
N ILE A 125 2.59 7.45 -11.53
CA ILE A 125 3.31 7.27 -10.26
C ILE A 125 4.11 5.98 -10.37
N ILE A 126 5.41 6.05 -10.17
CA ILE A 126 6.33 4.91 -10.17
C ILE A 126 6.91 4.76 -8.77
N ILE A 127 6.72 3.60 -8.16
CA ILE A 127 7.22 3.26 -6.83
C ILE A 127 8.24 2.14 -7.01
N LYS A 128 9.46 2.34 -6.53
CA LYS A 128 10.59 1.43 -6.67
C LYS A 128 11.16 1.12 -5.30
N ASP A 129 11.52 -0.12 -5.06
CA ASP A 129 12.30 -0.54 -3.89
C ASP A 129 13.61 -1.21 -4.32
N ASN A 130 14.50 -1.41 -3.37
CA ASN A 130 15.73 -2.18 -3.53
C ASN A 130 15.72 -3.48 -2.71
N GLY A 131 14.54 -4.02 -2.47
CA GLY A 131 14.34 -5.27 -1.74
C GLY A 131 14.65 -6.53 -2.54
N THR A 132 14.07 -7.65 -2.12
CA THR A 132 14.28 -8.96 -2.76
C THR A 132 13.64 -9.09 -4.13
N GLY A 133 12.71 -8.17 -4.49
CA GLY A 133 11.87 -8.30 -5.66
C GLY A 133 10.72 -9.29 -5.47
N ILE A 134 10.07 -9.65 -6.54
CA ILE A 134 8.90 -10.54 -6.57
C ILE A 134 9.29 -11.80 -7.34
N SER A 135 8.98 -12.99 -6.82
CA SER A 135 9.29 -14.22 -7.55
C SER A 135 8.55 -14.24 -8.90
N PRO A 136 9.14 -14.83 -9.96
CA PRO A 136 8.46 -14.95 -11.25
C PRO A 136 7.11 -15.69 -11.18
N GLU A 137 6.98 -16.60 -10.21
CA GLU A 137 5.76 -17.37 -9.96
C GLU A 137 4.69 -16.51 -9.29
N ASP A 138 5.08 -15.62 -8.38
CA ASP A 138 4.16 -14.75 -7.64
C ASP A 138 3.71 -13.54 -8.47
N LEU A 139 4.57 -13.03 -9.35
CA LEU A 139 4.35 -11.78 -10.10
C LEU A 139 2.98 -11.70 -10.82
N PRO A 140 2.45 -12.74 -11.46
CA PRO A 140 1.13 -12.72 -12.08
C PRO A 140 -0.03 -12.59 -11.07
N HIS A 141 0.20 -13.01 -9.83
CA HIS A 141 -0.83 -13.23 -8.80
C HIS A 141 -0.87 -12.17 -7.70
N ILE A 142 0.15 -11.31 -7.58
CA ILE A 142 0.28 -10.35 -6.46
C ILE A 142 -0.91 -9.39 -6.29
N PHE A 143 -1.70 -9.19 -7.33
CA PHE A 143 -2.92 -8.37 -7.30
C PHE A 143 -4.19 -9.19 -7.10
N GLU A 144 -4.09 -10.50 -6.88
CA GLU A 144 -5.23 -11.34 -6.54
C GLU A 144 -5.57 -11.20 -5.06
N ARG A 145 -6.84 -11.36 -4.73
CA ARG A 145 -7.32 -11.25 -3.35
C ARG A 145 -6.85 -12.45 -2.55
N PHE A 146 -6.39 -12.19 -1.33
CA PHE A 146 -5.89 -13.20 -0.40
C PHE A 146 -4.64 -13.95 -0.89
N TYR A 147 -4.04 -13.49 -1.99
CA TYR A 147 -2.79 -14.07 -2.45
C TYR A 147 -1.64 -13.72 -1.49
N LYS A 148 -0.84 -14.71 -1.18
CA LYS A 148 0.31 -14.62 -0.31
C LYS A 148 1.45 -15.34 -0.98
N GLY A 149 2.53 -14.63 -1.27
CA GLY A 149 3.74 -15.22 -1.84
C GLY A 149 4.38 -16.27 -0.90
N LYS A 150 5.39 -16.97 -1.41
CA LYS A 150 6.08 -18.04 -0.66
C LYS A 150 6.79 -17.55 0.61
N ASP A 151 7.25 -16.29 0.62
CA ASP A 151 7.98 -15.66 1.73
C ASP A 151 7.06 -14.92 2.72
N PHE A 152 5.83 -15.40 2.86
CA PHE A 152 4.81 -14.79 3.71
C PHE A 152 5.16 -14.91 5.21
N ASP A 153 5.31 -13.76 5.89
CA ASP A 153 5.66 -13.65 7.33
C ASP A 153 4.47 -13.79 8.30
N GLY A 154 3.29 -14.09 7.80
CA GLY A 154 2.05 -14.23 8.61
C GLY A 154 1.36 -12.91 8.98
N LYS A 155 1.95 -11.75 8.67
CA LYS A 155 1.45 -10.45 9.15
C LYS A 155 0.43 -9.78 8.24
N SER A 156 0.43 -10.06 6.93
CA SER A 156 -0.51 -9.45 5.97
C SER A 156 -1.64 -10.40 5.58
N PHE A 157 -2.77 -9.86 5.10
CA PHE A 157 -3.92 -10.65 4.66
C PHE A 157 -3.95 -10.90 3.15
N GLY A 158 -3.00 -10.35 2.39
CA GLY A 158 -2.96 -10.48 0.93
C GLY A 158 -4.08 -9.72 0.20
N ILE A 159 -4.58 -8.63 0.76
CA ILE A 159 -5.68 -7.85 0.17
C ILE A 159 -5.30 -6.42 -0.20
N GLY A 160 -4.18 -5.90 0.29
CA GLY A 160 -3.78 -4.51 0.07
C GLY A 160 -3.51 -4.18 -1.40
N LEU A 161 -2.72 -5.01 -2.09
CA LEU A 161 -2.42 -4.82 -3.52
C LEU A 161 -3.66 -5.05 -4.39
N ALA A 162 -4.52 -6.02 -4.04
CA ALA A 162 -5.80 -6.25 -4.72
C ALA A 162 -6.71 -5.02 -4.61
N LEU A 163 -6.84 -4.45 -3.41
CA LEU A 163 -7.59 -3.21 -3.19
C LEU A 163 -7.00 -2.06 -4.02
N SER A 164 -5.67 -1.90 -4.04
CA SER A 164 -5.01 -0.87 -4.85
C SER A 164 -5.37 -1.00 -6.33
N ARG A 165 -5.30 -2.21 -6.90
CA ARG A 165 -5.69 -2.46 -8.29
C ARG A 165 -7.15 -2.09 -8.55
N MET A 166 -8.06 -2.45 -7.65
CA MET A 166 -9.49 -2.12 -7.79
C MET A 166 -9.76 -0.62 -7.74
N ILE A 167 -9.12 0.11 -6.83
CA ILE A 167 -9.22 1.57 -6.72
C ILE A 167 -8.73 2.25 -8.00
N ILE A 168 -7.56 1.84 -8.49
CA ILE A 168 -6.96 2.39 -9.70
C ILE A 168 -7.84 2.10 -10.93
N ALA A 169 -8.30 0.85 -11.08
CA ALA A 169 -9.18 0.45 -12.17
C ALA A 169 -10.54 1.18 -12.14
N GLY A 170 -11.13 1.36 -10.95
CA GLY A 170 -12.36 2.11 -10.77
C GLY A 170 -12.26 3.58 -11.19
N GLN A 171 -11.05 4.13 -11.18
CA GLN A 171 -10.74 5.47 -11.68
C GLN A 171 -10.24 5.48 -13.13
N LYS A 172 -10.41 4.38 -13.87
CA LYS A 172 -9.96 4.19 -15.26
C LYS A 172 -8.42 4.25 -15.39
N GLY A 173 -7.70 3.90 -14.34
CA GLY A 173 -6.26 3.77 -14.33
C GLY A 173 -5.80 2.32 -14.53
N THR A 174 -4.48 2.16 -14.61
CA THR A 174 -3.81 0.85 -14.66
C THR A 174 -2.69 0.78 -13.64
N VAL A 175 -2.44 -0.43 -13.12
CA VAL A 175 -1.28 -0.72 -12.28
C VAL A 175 -0.54 -1.92 -12.83
N LYS A 176 0.79 -1.84 -12.86
CA LYS A 176 1.68 -2.91 -13.28
C LYS A 176 2.79 -3.07 -12.24
N ALA A 177 3.21 -4.29 -12.02
CA ALA A 177 4.39 -4.59 -11.22
C ALA A 177 5.40 -5.36 -12.06
N GLU A 178 6.67 -5.10 -11.82
CA GLU A 178 7.79 -5.79 -12.46
C GLU A 178 9.03 -5.74 -11.56
N ASN A 179 9.96 -6.67 -11.79
CA ASN A 179 11.24 -6.65 -11.10
C ASN A 179 12.21 -5.67 -11.77
N ARG A 180 13.02 -5.00 -10.97
CA ARG A 180 14.11 -4.15 -11.44
C ARG A 180 15.32 -5.02 -11.84
N LYS A 181 16.14 -4.52 -12.78
CA LYS A 181 17.35 -5.23 -13.25
C LYS A 181 18.37 -5.50 -12.15
N ASN A 182 18.45 -4.62 -11.14
CA ASN A 182 19.52 -4.61 -10.12
C ASN A 182 19.02 -5.01 -8.72
N ALA A 183 17.91 -5.68 -8.60
CA ALA A 183 17.17 -6.05 -7.38
C ALA A 183 16.02 -5.09 -7.02
N GLY A 184 15.01 -5.64 -6.35
CA GLY A 184 13.80 -4.93 -5.93
C GLY A 184 12.68 -4.99 -6.95
N ALA A 185 11.52 -4.48 -6.54
CA ALA A 185 10.33 -4.37 -7.37
C ALA A 185 10.09 -2.94 -7.86
N MET A 186 9.27 -2.81 -8.89
CA MET A 186 8.80 -1.56 -9.41
C MET A 186 7.30 -1.67 -9.71
N PHE A 187 6.54 -0.72 -9.19
CA PHE A 187 5.11 -0.57 -9.44
C PHE A 187 4.85 0.70 -10.24
N THR A 188 4.15 0.57 -11.36
CA THR A 188 3.79 1.70 -12.23
C THR A 188 2.28 1.87 -12.24
N LEU A 189 1.79 3.02 -11.79
CA LEU A 189 0.39 3.42 -11.78
C LEU A 189 0.19 4.50 -12.83
N ARG A 190 -0.86 4.37 -13.67
CA ARG A 190 -1.22 5.38 -14.66
C ARG A 190 -2.70 5.71 -14.57
N PHE A 191 -3.01 7.00 -14.53
CA PHE A 191 -4.36 7.53 -14.57
C PHE A 191 -4.53 8.34 -15.84
N TYR A 192 -5.32 7.82 -16.75
CA TYR A 192 -5.48 8.41 -18.07
C TYR A 192 -6.38 9.64 -18.02
N LYS A 193 -5.94 10.72 -18.66
CA LYS A 193 -6.76 11.89 -18.91
C LYS A 193 -7.78 11.49 -19.96
N GLY A 194 -9.06 11.65 -19.65
CA GLY A 194 -10.11 11.38 -20.65
C GLY A 194 -9.84 12.21 -21.91
N THR A 195 -10.05 11.61 -23.07
CA THR A 195 -10.13 12.36 -24.33
C THR A 195 -11.23 13.40 -24.17
N VAL A 196 -10.86 14.67 -24.30
CA VAL A 196 -11.78 15.82 -24.40
C VAL A 196 -12.64 15.65 -25.64
#